data_27810a4db97bf44942b0b21a1badf29b
#
_entry.id   27810a4db97bf44942b0b21a1badf29b
#
_cell.length_a   1.000
_cell.length_b   1.000
_cell.length_c   1.000
_cell.angle_alpha   90.00
_cell.angle_beta   90.00
_cell.angle_gamma   90.00
#
_symmetry.space_group_name_H-M   'P 1'
#
loop_
_entity.id
_entity.type
_entity.pdbx_description
1 polymer ?
#
loop_
_entity_poly.entity_id
_entity_poly.type
_entity_poly.pdbx_seq_one_letter_code
_entity_poly.pdbx_strand_id
1 'polypeptide(L)'
;MKLVVILFVTVFLCPALAQAEQKTKPLNFVFFLVDDLGWTDLKSFGSSFYDTPNCDRLAASGMKFTNAYAACPVCSPTRASIMTGRYPTRTGVTDYIGAAAGRAWRRNTRLLPAPYTRQLELKEFTLA
;
A
#
# COMPACT_ATOMS: atom_id res chain seq x y z
N MET A 1 50.74 -2.40 -35.23
CA MET A 1 49.47 -3.08 -35.02
C MET A 1 49.26 -3.62 -33.59
N LYS A 2 50.21 -4.22 -32.92
CA LYS A 2 50.05 -4.81 -31.57
C LYS A 2 49.82 -3.77 -30.45
N LEU A 3 50.39 -2.57 -30.56
CA LEU A 3 50.28 -1.51 -29.55
C LEU A 3 48.88 -0.84 -29.53
N VAL A 4 48.26 -0.67 -30.68
CA VAL A 4 46.93 -0.05 -30.84
C VAL A 4 45.82 -0.97 -30.26
N VAL A 5 45.97 -2.29 -30.38
CA VAL A 5 45.00 -3.28 -29.84
C VAL A 5 45.04 -3.28 -28.33
N ILE A 6 46.19 -3.13 -27.69
CA ILE A 6 46.33 -3.09 -26.23
C ILE A 6 45.70 -1.81 -25.67
N LEU A 7 45.83 -0.66 -26.36
CA LEU A 7 45.21 0.59 -25.94
C LEU A 7 43.65 0.54 -26.01
N PHE A 8 43.12 -0.13 -27.02
CA PHE A 8 41.65 -0.31 -27.15
C PHE A 8 41.05 -1.23 -26.08
N VAL A 9 41.76 -2.30 -25.68
CA VAL A 9 41.30 -3.23 -24.65
C VAL A 9 41.30 -2.57 -23.27
N THR A 10 42.28 -1.70 -22.96
CA THR A 10 42.32 -0.98 -21.68
C THR A 10 41.25 0.10 -21.55
N VAL A 11 40.84 0.74 -22.64
CA VAL A 11 39.77 1.76 -22.63
C VAL A 11 38.38 1.13 -22.46
N PHE A 12 38.17 -0.09 -22.96
CA PHE A 12 36.87 -0.81 -22.83
C PHE A 12 36.71 -1.56 -21.49
N LEU A 13 37.82 -1.84 -20.77
CA LEU A 13 37.73 -2.56 -19.48
C LEU A 13 37.54 -1.62 -18.28
N CYS A 14 37.72 -0.30 -18.46
CA CYS A 14 37.68 0.66 -17.37
C CYS A 14 36.26 1.05 -16.86
N PRO A 15 35.16 1.00 -17.66
CA PRO A 15 33.84 1.36 -17.13
C PRO A 15 33.15 0.24 -16.32
N ALA A 16 33.68 -1.00 -16.32
CA ALA A 16 33.02 -2.11 -15.61
C ALA A 16 33.31 -2.15 -14.09
N LEU A 17 34.25 -1.34 -13.59
CA LEU A 17 34.65 -1.36 -12.17
C LEU A 17 34.10 -0.22 -11.32
N ALA A 18 33.31 0.68 -11.88
CA ALA A 18 32.81 1.87 -11.16
C ALA A 18 31.35 1.82 -10.72
N GLN A 19 30.71 0.65 -10.70
CA GLN A 19 29.47 0.49 -9.94
C GLN A 19 29.82 0.19 -8.48
N ALA A 20 30.28 1.21 -7.76
CA ALA A 20 30.26 1.18 -6.31
C ALA A 20 28.79 0.98 -5.91
N GLU A 21 28.49 -0.19 -5.38
CA GLU A 21 27.20 -0.51 -4.79
C GLU A 21 26.92 0.53 -3.69
N GLN A 22 26.17 1.56 -4.06
CA GLN A 22 25.76 2.59 -3.12
C GLN A 22 24.83 1.90 -2.12
N LYS A 23 25.36 1.43 -1.01
CA LYS A 23 24.58 0.94 0.12
C LYS A 23 23.64 2.06 0.55
N THR A 24 22.45 2.08 -0.05
CA THR A 24 21.38 2.99 0.38
C THR A 24 21.00 2.58 1.79
N LYS A 25 21.08 3.52 2.71
CA LYS A 25 20.56 3.29 4.08
C LYS A 25 19.08 2.92 3.97
N PRO A 26 18.62 1.91 4.73
CA PRO A 26 17.20 1.57 4.75
C PRO A 26 16.39 2.80 5.17
N LEU A 27 15.30 3.05 4.47
CA LEU A 27 14.38 4.14 4.80
C LEU A 27 13.48 3.70 5.96
N ASN A 28 13.16 4.65 6.83
CA ASN A 28 12.12 4.47 7.84
C ASN A 28 10.78 4.92 7.25
N PHE A 29 9.73 4.16 7.54
CA PHE A 29 8.37 4.48 7.13
C PHE A 29 7.49 4.67 8.36
N VAL A 30 6.72 5.76 8.38
CA VAL A 30 5.67 5.99 9.38
C VAL A 30 4.36 6.00 8.61
N PHE A 31 3.48 5.05 8.92
CA PHE A 31 2.20 4.87 8.27
C PHE A 31 1.05 5.26 9.20
N PHE A 32 0.34 6.35 8.86
CA PHE A 32 -0.85 6.79 9.59
C PHE A 32 -2.10 6.21 8.92
N LEU A 33 -2.69 5.20 9.53
CA LEU A 33 -3.94 4.62 9.07
C LEU A 33 -5.08 5.18 9.90
N VAL A 34 -5.89 6.03 9.27
CA VAL A 34 -7.05 6.65 9.91
C VAL A 34 -8.30 5.85 9.60
N ASP A 35 -9.06 5.47 10.63
CA ASP A 35 -10.29 4.72 10.50
C ASP A 35 -11.45 5.65 10.11
N ASP A 36 -12.31 5.17 9.22
CA ASP A 36 -13.54 5.87 8.76
C ASP A 36 -13.30 7.29 8.19
N LEU A 37 -12.12 7.58 7.68
CA LEU A 37 -11.83 8.86 7.02
C LEU A 37 -12.31 8.83 5.57
N GLY A 38 -13.26 9.69 5.24
CA GLY A 38 -13.71 9.91 3.87
C GLY A 38 -12.66 10.65 3.03
N TRP A 39 -12.65 10.42 1.73
CA TRP A 39 -11.66 11.02 0.83
C TRP A 39 -11.73 12.56 0.76
N THR A 40 -12.88 13.15 1.07
CA THR A 40 -13.10 14.61 1.11
C THR A 40 -13.06 15.20 2.51
N ASP A 41 -12.72 14.44 3.55
CA ASP A 41 -12.79 14.92 4.94
C ASP A 41 -11.61 15.81 5.31
N LEU A 42 -10.50 15.74 4.60
CA LEU A 42 -9.39 16.66 4.80
C LEU A 42 -9.60 17.95 3.99
N LYS A 43 -9.21 19.09 4.54
CA LYS A 43 -9.29 20.40 3.87
C LYS A 43 -8.48 20.41 2.56
N SER A 44 -7.31 19.77 2.54
CA SER A 44 -6.50 19.59 1.33
C SER A 44 -7.19 18.81 0.21
N PHE A 45 -8.26 18.08 0.51
CA PHE A 45 -9.13 17.38 -0.44
C PHE A 45 -10.50 18.04 -0.62
N GLY A 46 -10.71 19.22 -0.07
CA GLY A 46 -11.89 20.03 -0.31
C GLY A 46 -12.90 20.11 0.84
N SER A 47 -12.60 19.57 2.02
CA SER A 47 -13.47 19.74 3.18
C SER A 47 -13.62 21.21 3.54
N SER A 48 -14.87 21.64 3.68
CA SER A 48 -15.23 22.94 4.27
C SER A 48 -15.66 22.83 5.73
N PHE A 49 -15.80 21.61 6.24
CA PHE A 49 -16.31 21.33 7.57
C PHE A 49 -15.20 21.12 8.60
N TYR A 50 -14.14 20.41 8.23
CA TYR A 50 -13.05 20.09 9.14
C TYR A 50 -11.83 21.01 8.93
N ASP A 51 -11.23 21.45 10.03
CA ASP A 51 -9.94 22.10 10.03
C ASP A 51 -8.84 21.07 10.26
N THR A 52 -7.98 20.87 9.26
CA THR A 52 -6.93 19.86 9.24
C THR A 52 -5.54 20.42 8.96
N PRO A 53 -5.08 21.46 9.73
CA PRO A 53 -3.91 22.25 9.38
C PRO A 53 -2.62 21.44 9.30
N ASN A 54 -2.48 20.39 10.10
CA ASN A 54 -1.28 19.54 10.08
C ASN A 54 -1.25 18.62 8.85
N CYS A 55 -2.40 18.03 8.48
CA CYS A 55 -2.53 17.23 7.27
C CYS A 55 -2.37 18.09 6.02
N ASP A 56 -2.92 19.29 6.02
CA ASP A 56 -2.81 20.24 4.90
C ASP A 56 -1.36 20.69 4.69
N ARG A 57 -0.63 20.95 5.78
CA ARG A 57 0.81 21.27 5.71
C ARG A 57 1.63 20.10 5.18
N LEU A 58 1.33 18.87 5.61
CA LEU A 58 1.97 17.66 5.08
C LEU A 58 1.67 17.49 3.59
N ALA A 59 0.42 17.66 3.17
CA ALA A 59 0.01 17.57 1.77
C ALA A 59 0.69 18.65 0.90
N ALA A 60 0.91 19.87 1.44
CA ALA A 60 1.59 20.96 0.73
C ALA A 60 3.11 20.73 0.59
N SER A 61 3.73 20.03 1.53
CA SER A 61 5.18 19.77 1.53
C SER A 61 5.57 18.43 0.90
N GLY A 62 4.61 17.54 0.67
CA GLY A 62 4.83 16.20 0.17
C GLY A 62 4.09 15.91 -1.13
N MET A 63 3.78 14.64 -1.35
CA MET A 63 3.02 14.17 -2.51
C MET A 63 1.61 13.81 -2.09
N LYS A 64 0.61 14.37 -2.79
CA LYS A 64 -0.80 14.07 -2.61
C LYS A 64 -1.29 13.17 -3.75
N PHE A 65 -1.74 11.97 -3.43
CA PHE A 65 -2.33 11.05 -4.39
C PHE A 65 -3.83 11.31 -4.50
N THR A 66 -4.28 11.74 -5.67
CA THR A 66 -5.70 12.03 -5.92
C THR A 66 -6.52 10.83 -6.37
N ASN A 67 -5.84 9.77 -6.81
CA ASN A 67 -6.45 8.51 -7.30
C ASN A 67 -5.91 7.29 -6.53
N ALA A 68 -5.77 7.40 -5.22
CA ALA A 68 -5.41 6.29 -4.35
C ALA A 68 -6.68 5.74 -3.68
N TYR A 69 -6.85 4.42 -3.73
CA TYR A 69 -8.05 3.75 -3.25
C TYR A 69 -7.70 2.66 -2.25
N ALA A 70 -8.53 2.54 -1.22
CA ALA A 70 -8.47 1.40 -0.31
C ALA A 70 -8.92 0.12 -1.05
N ALA A 71 -8.38 -1.02 -0.63
CA ALA A 71 -8.76 -2.31 -1.22
C ALA A 71 -10.21 -2.72 -0.91
N CYS A 72 -10.82 -2.11 0.08
CA CYS A 72 -12.20 -2.35 0.51
C CYS A 72 -12.71 -1.12 1.29
N PRO A 73 -14.01 -0.79 1.21
CA PRO A 73 -14.59 0.29 2.02
C PRO A 73 -14.86 -0.10 3.48
N VAL A 74 -14.28 -1.20 3.96
CA VAL A 74 -14.48 -1.75 5.30
C VAL A 74 -13.13 -1.96 5.99
N CYS A 75 -13.09 -1.74 7.31
CA CYS A 75 -11.88 -1.71 8.12
C CYS A 75 -11.05 -3.01 8.09
N SER A 76 -11.62 -4.16 8.49
CA SER A 76 -10.85 -5.41 8.61
C SER A 76 -10.29 -5.92 7.30
N PRO A 77 -11.05 -5.95 6.17
CA PRO A 77 -10.50 -6.35 4.88
C PRO A 77 -9.38 -5.42 4.39
N THR A 78 -9.55 -4.12 4.58
CA THR A 78 -8.51 -3.13 4.21
C THR A 78 -7.26 -3.33 5.04
N ARG A 79 -7.38 -3.52 6.36
CA ARG A 79 -6.24 -3.79 7.25
C ARG A 79 -5.53 -5.09 6.88
N ALA A 80 -6.29 -6.16 6.62
CA ALA A 80 -5.73 -7.42 6.14
C ALA A 80 -4.97 -7.25 4.81
N SER A 81 -5.51 -6.44 3.90
CA SER A 81 -4.85 -6.14 2.62
C SER A 81 -3.55 -5.35 2.81
N ILE A 82 -3.54 -4.37 3.69
CA ILE A 82 -2.33 -3.59 4.01
C ILE A 82 -1.25 -4.49 4.60
N MET A 83 -1.63 -5.34 5.58
CA MET A 83 -0.68 -6.21 6.26
C MET A 83 -0.07 -7.28 5.34
N THR A 84 -0.81 -7.76 4.35
CA THR A 84 -0.42 -8.90 3.51
C THR A 84 -0.05 -8.53 2.08
N GLY A 85 -0.34 -7.31 1.64
CA GLY A 85 -0.22 -6.90 0.23
C GLY A 85 -1.20 -7.61 -0.70
N ARG A 86 -2.28 -8.22 -0.17
CA ARG A 86 -3.25 -9.02 -0.94
C ARG A 86 -4.64 -8.45 -0.87
N TYR A 87 -5.41 -8.61 -1.95
CA TYR A 87 -6.81 -8.23 -1.96
C TYR A 87 -7.67 -9.07 -1.00
N PRO A 88 -8.78 -8.50 -0.47
CA PRO A 88 -9.66 -9.17 0.50
C PRO A 88 -10.14 -10.56 0.07
N THR A 89 -10.45 -10.75 -1.22
CA THR A 89 -10.86 -12.05 -1.77
C THR A 89 -9.76 -13.12 -1.69
N ARG A 90 -8.50 -12.72 -1.65
CA ARG A 90 -7.35 -13.63 -1.51
C ARG A 90 -7.03 -13.96 -0.06
N THR A 91 -7.27 -13.02 0.85
CA THR A 91 -7.08 -13.25 2.29
C THR A 91 -8.27 -13.96 2.92
N GLY A 92 -9.42 -13.97 2.26
CA GLY A 92 -10.67 -14.49 2.81
C GLY A 92 -11.35 -13.56 3.83
N VAL A 93 -10.68 -12.46 4.23
CA VAL A 93 -11.27 -11.43 5.11
C VAL A 93 -12.01 -10.43 4.22
N THR A 94 -13.30 -10.65 4.02
CA THR A 94 -14.10 -9.89 3.05
C THR A 94 -15.11 -8.94 3.71
N ASP A 95 -15.22 -8.98 5.05
CA ASP A 95 -16.09 -8.10 5.82
C ASP A 95 -15.41 -7.79 7.17
N TYR A 96 -15.95 -6.82 7.93
CA TYR A 96 -15.35 -6.45 9.22
C TYR A 96 -15.48 -7.59 10.24
N ILE A 97 -14.45 -7.77 11.04
CA ILE A 97 -14.43 -8.78 12.10
C ILE A 97 -15.43 -8.35 13.18
N GLY A 98 -16.45 -9.16 13.42
CA GLY A 98 -17.58 -8.81 14.31
C GLY A 98 -18.86 -8.52 13.54
N ALA A 99 -18.85 -8.42 12.23
CA ALA A 99 -20.08 -8.48 11.45
C ALA A 99 -20.86 -9.71 11.88
N ALA A 100 -22.01 -9.48 12.48
CA ALA A 100 -22.97 -10.57 12.74
C ALA A 100 -23.23 -11.23 11.39
N ALA A 101 -22.67 -12.43 11.20
CA ALA A 101 -22.59 -13.14 9.93
C ALA A 101 -23.83 -12.90 9.06
N GLY A 102 -23.75 -11.90 8.23
CA GLY A 102 -24.57 -11.60 7.08
C GLY A 102 -26.08 -11.78 7.14
N ARG A 103 -26.76 -11.44 8.22
CA ARG A 103 -28.17 -11.82 8.32
C ARG A 103 -29.14 -10.85 7.65
N ALA A 104 -28.86 -9.59 7.57
CA ALA A 104 -29.86 -8.63 7.08
C ALA A 104 -29.84 -8.43 5.56
N TRP A 105 -28.68 -8.22 4.97
CA TRP A 105 -28.55 -7.97 3.53
C TRP A 105 -28.49 -9.25 2.68
N ARG A 106 -28.06 -10.40 3.27
CA ARG A 106 -28.05 -11.71 2.57
C ARG A 106 -29.42 -12.25 2.21
N ARG A 107 -30.47 -11.80 2.87
CA ARG A 107 -31.84 -12.30 2.60
C ARG A 107 -32.38 -11.93 1.21
N ASN A 108 -31.84 -10.87 0.59
CA ASN A 108 -32.36 -10.35 -0.67
C ASN A 108 -31.40 -10.44 -1.86
N THR A 109 -30.21 -11.02 -1.69
CA THR A 109 -29.27 -11.15 -2.80
C THR A 109 -29.18 -12.59 -3.28
N ARG A 110 -29.39 -12.80 -4.59
CA ARG A 110 -29.14 -14.07 -5.28
C ARG A 110 -27.64 -14.36 -5.45
N LEU A 111 -26.78 -13.53 -4.86
CA LEU A 111 -25.34 -13.66 -4.95
C LEU A 111 -24.85 -14.67 -3.92
N LEU A 112 -24.01 -15.58 -4.35
CA LEU A 112 -23.29 -16.46 -3.44
C LEU A 112 -22.42 -15.60 -2.52
N PRO A 113 -22.44 -15.84 -1.19
CA PRO A 113 -21.57 -15.12 -0.28
C PRO A 113 -20.11 -15.41 -0.61
N ALA A 114 -19.29 -14.36 -0.69
CA ALA A 114 -17.85 -14.54 -0.78
C ALA A 114 -17.34 -15.32 0.45
N PRO A 115 -16.31 -16.14 0.31
CA PRO A 115 -15.66 -16.76 1.45
C PRO A 115 -15.31 -15.70 2.49
N TYR A 116 -15.67 -15.94 3.74
CA TYR A 116 -15.42 -15.03 4.83
C TYR A 116 -14.71 -15.74 5.96
N THR A 117 -13.56 -15.24 6.34
CA THR A 117 -12.82 -15.66 7.53
C THR A 117 -12.76 -14.51 8.54
N ARG A 118 -12.70 -14.84 9.82
CA ARG A 118 -12.59 -13.85 10.90
C ARG A 118 -11.15 -13.57 11.31
N GLN A 119 -10.21 -14.23 10.67
CA GLN A 119 -8.77 -14.06 10.94
C GLN A 119 -7.96 -14.39 9.68
N LEU A 120 -6.75 -13.87 9.60
CA LEU A 120 -5.79 -14.30 8.59
C LEU A 120 -5.32 -15.72 8.89
N GLU A 121 -5.09 -16.51 7.86
CA GLU A 121 -4.45 -17.81 8.02
C GLU A 121 -3.00 -17.63 8.49
N LEU A 122 -2.50 -18.56 9.32
CA LEU A 122 -1.13 -18.49 9.87
C LEU A 122 -0.03 -18.49 8.81
N LYS A 123 -0.33 -18.99 7.61
CA LYS A 123 0.60 -18.98 6.47
C LYS A 123 0.74 -17.63 5.77
N GLU A 124 -0.10 -16.65 6.12
CA GLU A 124 -0.01 -15.32 5.50
C GLU A 124 1.23 -14.57 5.99
N PHE A 125 2.02 -14.09 5.03
CA PHE A 125 3.11 -13.17 5.33
C PHE A 125 2.52 -11.79 5.61
N THR A 126 2.93 -11.19 6.72
CA THR A 126 2.48 -9.85 7.14
C THR A 126 3.66 -8.89 7.23
N LEU A 127 3.36 -7.61 7.31
CA LEU A 127 4.36 -6.55 7.53
C LEU A 127 4.85 -6.48 8.99
N ALA A 128 4.18 -7.19 9.91
CA ALA A 128 4.53 -7.23 11.34
C ALA A 128 5.41 -8.45 11.65
#